data_78b708d64f6a665aaf4cf0c676e32916
#
_entry.id   78b708d64f6a665aaf4cf0c676e32916
#
_cell.length_a   1.000
_cell.length_b   1.000
_cell.length_c   1.000
_cell.angle_alpha   90.00
_cell.angle_beta   90.00
_cell.angle_gamma   90.00
#
_symmetry.space_group_name_H-M   'P 1'
#
loop_
_entity.id
_entity.type
_entity.pdbx_description
1 polymer ?
#
loop_
_entity_poly.entity_id
_entity_poly.type
_entity_poly.pdbx_seq_one_letter_code
_entity_poly.pdbx_strand_id
1 'polypeptide(L)'
;ISLGLVGSEMCIRDRNEIVEVVDQTKYGVYTLSVNQGFDVLTYSNIIYENSLVDFCHPDFIMRITQFLNDPLYSEQYYLNNTGQLGGTWNIDINAPEAWSMTKGSSSIKVAVIDQGVAGHEDLGDRLLPGFTPGLANGNGAPVSNNPHGECCAGIIGASHNNLGIAGIAPLVKIVPVNIFYSQSSSNIAAAINYAWDDAEADVISNSWGGSVADAITSAINNARTNGRGGLGCVVVFAAGNSGSSVSFPATVNGVIAVGAVDKNGALCSYSARGSEINLVAPSGALDY
;
A
#
# COMPACT_ATOMS: atom_id res chain seq x y z
N ILE A 1 5.83 -31.23 2.74
CA ILE A 1 6.94 -30.57 3.45
C ILE A 1 8.22 -31.16 2.92
N SER A 2 9.15 -30.33 2.47
CA SER A 2 10.40 -30.76 1.83
C SER A 2 11.62 -30.50 2.71
N LEU A 3 12.70 -31.21 2.44
CA LEU A 3 14.00 -31.08 3.09
C LEU A 3 15.06 -30.74 2.03
N GLY A 4 15.92 -29.76 2.33
CA GLY A 4 17.11 -29.48 1.52
C GLY A 4 18.31 -30.21 2.09
N LEU A 5 19.09 -30.90 1.25
CA LEU A 5 20.33 -31.58 1.68
C LEU A 5 21.35 -31.65 0.55
N VAL A 6 22.62 -31.79 0.92
CA VAL A 6 23.73 -32.08 0.02
C VAL A 6 24.36 -33.41 0.45
N GLY A 7 24.52 -34.36 -0.49
CA GLY A 7 25.09 -35.67 -0.20
C GLY A 7 25.01 -36.65 -1.39
N SER A 8 25.40 -37.91 -1.20
CA SER A 8 25.31 -38.93 -2.25
C SER A 8 23.91 -39.56 -2.30
N GLU A 9 23.40 -39.77 -3.51
CA GLU A 9 22.09 -40.39 -3.80
C GLU A 9 21.90 -41.76 -3.12
N MET A 10 22.99 -42.49 -2.88
CA MET A 10 22.99 -43.85 -2.31
C MET A 10 22.52 -43.85 -0.85
N CYS A 11 22.79 -42.76 -0.09
CA CYS A 11 22.44 -42.66 1.32
C CYS A 11 20.96 -42.39 1.56
N ILE A 12 20.27 -41.87 0.54
CA ILE A 12 18.84 -41.52 0.57
C ILE A 12 17.98 -42.73 0.23
N ARG A 13 18.46 -43.60 -0.67
CA ARG A 13 17.73 -44.80 -1.17
C ARG A 13 17.47 -45.88 -0.12
N ASP A 14 18.35 -46.05 0.85
CA ASP A 14 18.19 -47.09 1.89
C ASP A 14 17.07 -46.81 2.92
N ARG A 15 16.37 -45.64 2.82
CA ARG A 15 15.30 -45.21 3.74
C ARG A 15 13.99 -44.96 3.03
N ASN A 16 13.71 -45.65 1.96
CA ASN A 16 12.60 -45.51 1.02
C ASN A 16 11.17 -45.57 1.61
N GLU A 17 10.98 -45.84 2.91
CA GLU A 17 9.64 -45.91 3.51
C GLU A 17 9.15 -44.57 4.09
N ILE A 18 10.03 -43.60 4.27
CA ILE A 18 9.70 -42.38 5.04
C ILE A 18 9.91 -41.09 4.25
N VAL A 19 10.89 -41.08 3.33
CA VAL A 19 11.22 -39.91 2.51
C VAL A 19 11.31 -40.26 1.04
N GLU A 20 10.90 -39.37 0.19
CA GLU A 20 10.98 -39.44 -1.25
C GLU A 20 11.76 -38.26 -1.83
N VAL A 21 12.66 -38.51 -2.78
CA VAL A 21 13.34 -37.43 -3.51
C VAL A 21 12.35 -36.81 -4.49
N VAL A 22 12.00 -35.54 -4.30
CA VAL A 22 11.07 -34.82 -5.17
C VAL A 22 11.79 -33.94 -6.19
N ASP A 23 13.01 -33.47 -5.88
CA ASP A 23 13.82 -32.66 -6.79
C ASP A 23 15.31 -32.81 -6.49
N GLN A 24 16.15 -32.60 -7.51
CA GLN A 24 17.60 -32.58 -7.40
C GLN A 24 18.20 -31.48 -8.28
N THR A 25 19.02 -30.63 -7.69
CA THR A 25 19.76 -29.63 -8.44
C THR A 25 21.06 -30.21 -9.02
N LYS A 26 21.59 -29.60 -10.07
CA LYS A 26 22.91 -29.98 -10.66
C LYS A 26 24.10 -29.81 -9.71
N TYR A 27 23.90 -29.17 -8.57
CA TYR A 27 24.91 -28.91 -7.53
C TYR A 27 24.86 -29.91 -6.37
N GLY A 28 24.07 -30.97 -6.48
CA GLY A 28 23.96 -32.03 -5.46
C GLY A 28 23.06 -31.67 -4.29
N VAL A 29 22.19 -30.62 -4.42
CA VAL A 29 21.15 -30.33 -3.43
C VAL A 29 19.90 -31.13 -3.82
N TYR A 30 19.38 -31.88 -2.85
CA TYR A 30 18.18 -32.70 -2.99
C TYR A 30 17.05 -32.11 -2.19
N THR A 31 15.85 -32.09 -2.75
CA THR A 31 14.61 -31.79 -2.02
C THR A 31 13.89 -33.11 -1.76
N LEU A 32 13.60 -33.39 -0.49
CA LEU A 32 12.91 -34.61 -0.06
C LEU A 32 11.52 -34.27 0.45
N SER A 33 10.52 -35.07 0.14
CA SER A 33 9.25 -35.06 0.84
C SER A 33 9.27 -36.08 1.99
N VAL A 34 8.71 -35.68 3.13
CA VAL A 34 8.50 -36.56 4.30
C VAL A 34 7.05 -37.04 4.28
N ASN A 35 6.84 -38.35 4.43
CA ASN A 35 5.51 -38.95 4.42
C ASN A 35 4.61 -38.37 5.52
N GLN A 36 3.30 -38.33 5.27
CA GLN A 36 2.32 -37.82 6.20
C GLN A 36 2.38 -38.57 7.55
N GLY A 37 2.40 -37.81 8.64
CA GLY A 37 2.47 -38.34 9.99
C GLY A 37 3.88 -38.32 10.63
N PHE A 38 4.91 -37.92 9.87
CA PHE A 38 6.27 -37.82 10.37
C PHE A 38 6.69 -36.34 10.57
N ASP A 39 7.47 -36.09 11.61
CA ASP A 39 7.96 -34.76 11.94
C ASP A 39 9.23 -34.41 11.14
N VAL A 40 9.15 -33.34 10.35
CA VAL A 40 10.22 -32.91 9.44
C VAL A 40 11.50 -32.49 10.20
N LEU A 41 11.37 -31.85 11.36
CA LEU A 41 12.52 -31.45 12.17
C LEU A 41 13.27 -32.65 12.69
N THR A 42 12.56 -33.64 13.20
CA THR A 42 13.14 -34.90 13.67
C THR A 42 13.90 -35.60 12.55
N TYR A 43 13.30 -35.72 11.35
CA TYR A 43 13.96 -36.39 10.24
C TYR A 43 15.13 -35.60 9.65
N SER A 44 15.06 -34.28 9.61
CA SER A 44 16.21 -33.48 9.18
C SER A 44 17.42 -33.69 10.11
N ASN A 45 17.19 -33.74 11.42
CA ASN A 45 18.26 -34.04 12.40
C ASN A 45 18.83 -35.47 12.23
N ILE A 46 17.97 -36.47 12.08
CA ILE A 46 18.39 -37.87 11.87
C ILE A 46 19.26 -38.00 10.62
N ILE A 47 18.90 -37.32 9.51
CA ILE A 47 19.67 -37.38 8.27
C ILE A 47 21.01 -36.66 8.46
N TYR A 48 21.02 -35.49 9.10
CA TYR A 48 22.23 -34.71 9.38
C TYR A 48 23.21 -35.45 10.30
N GLU A 49 22.73 -36.05 11.39
CA GLU A 49 23.53 -36.75 12.37
C GLU A 49 24.21 -38.04 11.82
N ASN A 50 23.71 -38.56 10.71
CA ASN A 50 24.35 -39.70 10.07
C ASN A 50 25.64 -39.36 9.29
N SER A 51 26.06 -38.07 9.30
CA SER A 51 27.33 -37.61 8.70
C SER A 51 27.51 -37.91 7.21
N LEU A 52 26.43 -38.21 6.49
CA LEU A 52 26.45 -38.57 5.07
C LEU A 52 26.07 -37.42 4.16
N VAL A 53 25.69 -36.29 4.79
CA VAL A 53 25.28 -35.05 4.11
C VAL A 53 25.99 -33.87 4.77
N ASP A 54 26.31 -32.85 4.00
CA ASP A 54 26.97 -31.65 4.51
C ASP A 54 26.01 -30.79 5.33
N PHE A 55 24.72 -30.77 4.95
CA PHE A 55 23.63 -30.17 5.73
C PHE A 55 22.31 -30.87 5.44
N CYS A 56 21.38 -30.78 6.37
CA CYS A 56 19.98 -31.16 6.20
C CYS A 56 19.13 -30.29 7.10
N HIS A 57 18.12 -29.63 6.55
CA HIS A 57 17.18 -28.81 7.29
C HIS A 57 15.81 -28.81 6.59
N PRO A 58 14.72 -28.48 7.30
CA PRO A 58 13.44 -28.26 6.66
C PRO A 58 13.56 -27.23 5.54
N ASP A 59 12.84 -27.46 4.44
CA ASP A 59 12.75 -26.48 3.37
C ASP A 59 11.78 -25.38 3.78
N PHE A 60 12.36 -24.34 4.38
CA PHE A 60 11.60 -23.21 4.90
C PHE A 60 11.17 -22.30 3.76
N ILE A 61 9.92 -21.89 3.78
CA ILE A 61 9.48 -20.76 2.96
C ILE A 61 10.11 -19.50 3.54
N MET A 62 11.20 -19.06 2.92
CA MET A 62 11.84 -17.80 3.31
C MET A 62 11.12 -16.63 2.66
N ARG A 63 10.77 -15.64 3.48
CA ARG A 63 10.38 -14.34 2.96
C ARG A 63 11.64 -13.61 2.52
N ILE A 64 11.81 -13.43 1.22
CA ILE A 64 12.88 -12.61 0.67
C ILE A 64 12.43 -11.15 0.85
N THR A 65 13.01 -10.46 1.81
CA THR A 65 12.81 -9.04 1.99
C THR A 65 13.64 -8.29 0.94
N GLN A 66 12.99 -7.59 0.03
CA GLN A 66 13.67 -6.65 -0.83
C GLN A 66 14.11 -5.45 0.03
N PHE A 67 15.41 -5.20 0.13
CA PHE A 67 15.90 -3.98 0.76
C PHE A 67 15.55 -2.81 -0.15
N LEU A 68 14.76 -1.88 0.39
CA LEU A 68 14.51 -0.60 -0.27
C LEU A 68 15.70 0.32 0.01
N ASN A 69 16.11 1.05 -1.01
CA ASN A 69 17.24 1.98 -0.92
C ASN A 69 16.79 3.43 -0.72
N ASP A 70 15.50 3.66 -0.55
CA ASP A 70 14.93 4.99 -0.32
C ASP A 70 15.42 5.52 1.03
N PRO A 71 16.11 6.67 1.07
CA PRO A 71 16.84 7.11 2.27
C PRO A 71 15.97 7.26 3.52
N LEU A 72 14.70 7.64 3.35
CA LEU A 72 13.75 7.85 4.45
C LEU A 72 12.85 6.65 4.74
N TYR A 73 13.01 5.53 4.02
CA TYR A 73 12.19 4.33 4.23
C TYR A 73 12.23 3.83 5.68
N SER A 74 13.40 3.85 6.30
CA SER A 74 13.56 3.41 7.70
C SER A 74 12.77 4.25 8.71
N GLU A 75 12.35 5.46 8.33
CA GLU A 75 11.52 6.35 9.15
C GLU A 75 10.03 6.16 8.90
N GLN A 76 9.64 5.49 7.80
CA GLN A 76 8.26 5.26 7.40
C GLN A 76 7.64 4.09 8.18
N TYR A 77 7.49 4.26 9.50
CA TYR A 77 6.96 3.21 10.37
C TYR A 77 5.59 2.67 9.91
N TYR A 78 4.79 3.50 9.25
CA TYR A 78 3.48 3.10 8.74
C TYR A 78 3.55 2.02 7.65
N LEU A 79 4.68 1.89 6.97
CA LEU A 79 4.93 0.83 5.98
C LEU A 79 5.44 -0.46 6.63
N ASN A 80 6.34 -0.32 7.60
CA ASN A 80 6.98 -1.43 8.32
C ASN A 80 7.48 -0.95 9.69
N ASN A 81 6.74 -1.25 10.74
CA ASN A 81 7.06 -0.83 12.10
C ASN A 81 7.94 -1.87 12.80
N THR A 82 9.23 -1.61 12.84
CA THR A 82 10.24 -2.44 13.55
C THR A 82 10.50 -1.95 14.98
N GLY A 83 9.68 -1.02 15.48
CA GLY A 83 9.89 -0.35 16.77
C GLY A 83 10.66 0.97 16.65
N GLN A 84 10.98 1.43 15.43
CA GLN A 84 11.62 2.72 15.20
C GLN A 84 10.74 3.86 15.73
N LEU A 85 11.38 4.97 16.07
CA LEU A 85 10.72 6.14 16.67
C LEU A 85 9.93 5.82 17.96
N GLY A 86 10.25 4.69 18.64
CA GLY A 86 9.52 4.24 19.83
C GLY A 86 8.12 3.70 19.53
N GLY A 87 7.89 3.21 18.34
CA GLY A 87 6.65 2.54 17.94
C GLY A 87 6.54 1.11 18.47
N THR A 88 5.34 0.57 18.46
CA THR A 88 5.09 -0.84 18.76
C THR A 88 5.31 -1.67 17.51
N TRP A 89 6.17 -2.68 17.61
CA TRP A 89 6.47 -3.58 16.50
C TRP A 89 5.19 -4.14 15.84
N ASN A 90 5.18 -4.14 14.51
CA ASN A 90 4.08 -4.67 13.68
C ASN A 90 2.76 -3.87 13.77
N ILE A 91 2.81 -2.61 14.24
CA ILE A 91 1.68 -1.67 14.09
C ILE A 91 1.93 -0.84 12.82
N ASP A 92 1.57 -1.41 11.67
CA ASP A 92 1.78 -0.86 10.34
C ASP A 92 0.77 -1.43 9.34
N ILE A 93 0.99 -1.22 8.04
CA ILE A 93 0.14 -1.75 6.96
C ILE A 93 0.72 -3.00 6.29
N ASN A 94 1.77 -3.59 6.81
CA ASN A 94 2.46 -4.76 6.24
C ASN A 94 2.87 -4.56 4.76
N ALA A 95 3.41 -3.38 4.45
CA ALA A 95 3.75 -3.04 3.07
C ALA A 95 4.80 -3.97 2.45
N PRO A 96 5.88 -4.41 3.14
CA PRO A 96 6.84 -5.37 2.59
C PRO A 96 6.20 -6.68 2.16
N GLU A 97 5.26 -7.21 2.93
CA GLU A 97 4.51 -8.41 2.60
C GLU A 97 3.63 -8.20 1.37
N ALA A 98 2.94 -7.06 1.30
CA ALA A 98 2.13 -6.71 0.13
C ALA A 98 3.00 -6.56 -1.13
N TRP A 99 4.18 -5.96 -1.01
CA TRP A 99 5.12 -5.79 -2.14
C TRP A 99 5.73 -7.10 -2.64
N SER A 100 5.74 -8.14 -1.82
CA SER A 100 6.10 -9.49 -2.30
C SER A 100 5.07 -10.06 -3.28
N MET A 101 3.85 -9.55 -3.24
CA MET A 101 2.74 -9.94 -4.14
C MET A 101 2.58 -8.95 -5.29
N THR A 102 2.56 -7.65 -4.99
CA THR A 102 2.39 -6.58 -5.98
C THR A 102 2.91 -5.24 -5.47
N LYS A 103 3.47 -4.43 -6.36
CA LYS A 103 3.83 -3.02 -6.15
C LYS A 103 2.88 -2.05 -6.87
N GLY A 104 1.67 -2.51 -7.20
CA GLY A 104 0.74 -1.82 -8.07
C GLY A 104 0.98 -2.15 -9.55
N SER A 105 0.38 -1.35 -10.43
CA SER A 105 0.49 -1.51 -11.89
C SER A 105 0.43 -0.15 -12.58
N SER A 106 1.16 0.02 -13.67
CA SER A 106 1.09 1.22 -14.51
C SER A 106 -0.25 1.38 -15.25
N SER A 107 -1.11 0.36 -15.21
CA SER A 107 -2.49 0.45 -15.71
C SER A 107 -3.45 1.07 -14.69
N ILE A 108 -3.07 1.17 -13.41
CA ILE A 108 -3.89 1.77 -12.36
C ILE A 108 -3.60 3.26 -12.25
N LYS A 109 -4.66 4.07 -12.29
CA LYS A 109 -4.61 5.51 -12.12
C LYS A 109 -5.23 5.90 -10.79
N VAL A 110 -4.50 6.67 -9.99
CA VAL A 110 -4.98 7.23 -8.73
C VAL A 110 -5.12 8.74 -8.86
N ALA A 111 -6.34 9.25 -8.80
CA ALA A 111 -6.56 10.69 -8.74
C ALA A 111 -6.34 11.18 -7.30
N VAL A 112 -5.44 12.15 -7.14
CA VAL A 112 -5.21 12.87 -5.89
C VAL A 112 -5.92 14.21 -5.99
N ILE A 113 -7.12 14.28 -5.41
CA ILE A 113 -7.91 15.51 -5.35
C ILE A 113 -7.52 16.26 -4.08
N ASP A 114 -6.73 17.31 -4.23
CA ASP A 114 -6.10 18.01 -3.12
C ASP A 114 -5.70 19.45 -3.53
N GLN A 115 -4.60 19.96 -2.98
CA GLN A 115 -4.01 21.27 -3.31
C GLN A 115 -3.17 21.24 -4.60
N GLY A 116 -3.20 20.13 -5.34
CA GLY A 116 -2.42 19.89 -6.53
C GLY A 116 -1.15 19.09 -6.26
N VAL A 117 -0.59 18.54 -7.33
CA VAL A 117 0.67 17.79 -7.31
C VAL A 117 1.58 18.35 -8.40
N ALA A 118 2.78 18.74 -8.03
CA ALA A 118 3.81 19.18 -8.96
C ALA A 118 4.60 17.98 -9.50
N GLY A 119 5.41 18.24 -10.52
CA GLY A 119 6.37 17.23 -10.98
C GLY A 119 7.51 17.09 -9.97
N HIS A 120 7.54 15.99 -9.25
CA HIS A 120 8.62 15.62 -8.34
C HIS A 120 9.46 14.49 -8.94
N GLU A 121 10.78 14.54 -8.76
CA GLU A 121 11.70 13.53 -9.33
C GLU A 121 11.37 12.11 -8.85
N ASP A 122 10.83 11.97 -7.64
CA ASP A 122 10.42 10.70 -7.06
C ASP A 122 9.09 10.12 -7.60
N LEU A 123 8.31 10.95 -8.28
CA LEU A 123 7.14 10.51 -9.05
C LEU A 123 7.50 10.16 -10.51
N GLY A 124 8.57 10.77 -11.02
CA GLY A 124 9.06 10.56 -12.38
C GLY A 124 7.99 10.87 -13.45
N ASP A 125 7.91 10.02 -14.46
CA ASP A 125 6.96 10.10 -15.58
C ASP A 125 5.56 9.55 -15.28
N ARG A 126 5.29 9.18 -14.03
CA ARG A 126 4.00 8.63 -13.61
C ARG A 126 2.96 9.68 -13.25
N LEU A 127 3.33 10.96 -13.22
CA LEU A 127 2.40 12.06 -13.09
C LEU A 127 1.73 12.32 -14.45
N LEU A 128 0.41 12.12 -14.50
CA LEU A 128 -0.40 12.32 -15.68
C LEU A 128 -0.89 13.77 -15.81
N PRO A 129 -1.40 14.19 -16.97
CA PRO A 129 -2.16 15.43 -17.09
C PRO A 129 -3.28 15.49 -16.02
N GLY A 130 -3.46 16.64 -15.41
CA GLY A 130 -4.43 16.84 -14.36
C GLY A 130 -5.40 17.97 -14.64
N PHE A 131 -6.13 18.41 -13.59
CA PHE A 131 -7.20 19.39 -13.71
C PHE A 131 -7.25 20.35 -12.53
N THR A 132 -7.51 21.63 -12.82
CA THR A 132 -7.80 22.66 -11.82
C THR A 132 -9.10 23.35 -12.23
N PRO A 133 -10.25 23.01 -11.60
CA PRO A 133 -11.53 23.61 -11.96
C PRO A 133 -11.52 25.13 -11.72
N GLY A 134 -12.10 25.88 -12.65
CA GLY A 134 -12.14 27.34 -12.60
C GLY A 134 -10.87 28.05 -13.08
N LEU A 135 -9.80 27.33 -13.37
CA LEU A 135 -8.57 27.88 -13.95
C LEU A 135 -8.45 27.47 -15.43
N ALA A 136 -8.35 28.45 -16.32
CA ALA A 136 -8.12 28.18 -17.73
C ALA A 136 -6.79 27.44 -17.93
N ASN A 137 -6.84 26.29 -18.61
CA ASN A 137 -5.70 25.38 -18.77
C ASN A 137 -5.07 24.86 -17.45
N GLY A 138 -5.85 24.83 -16.39
CA GLY A 138 -5.41 24.29 -15.10
C GLY A 138 -5.12 22.80 -15.21
N ASN A 139 -3.91 22.41 -14.85
CA ASN A 139 -3.36 21.06 -15.05
C ASN A 139 -3.17 20.27 -13.75
N GLY A 140 -3.84 20.68 -12.67
CA GLY A 140 -3.74 20.00 -11.36
C GLY A 140 -2.48 20.34 -10.56
N ALA A 141 -1.63 21.23 -11.06
CA ALA A 141 -0.46 21.69 -10.30
C ALA A 141 -0.86 22.57 -9.10
N PRO A 142 -0.03 22.65 -8.05
CA PRO A 142 -0.24 23.57 -6.94
C PRO A 142 -0.26 25.03 -7.41
N VAL A 143 -1.13 25.82 -6.84
CA VAL A 143 -1.19 27.28 -7.07
C VAL A 143 -0.64 28.07 -5.87
N SER A 144 -0.16 27.38 -4.84
CA SER A 144 0.45 27.93 -3.62
C SER A 144 1.63 27.03 -3.20
N ASN A 145 2.45 27.53 -2.29
CA ASN A 145 3.58 26.76 -1.74
C ASN A 145 3.16 25.72 -0.68
N ASN A 146 1.93 25.23 -0.70
CA ASN A 146 1.48 24.20 0.22
C ASN A 146 1.72 22.83 -0.40
N PRO A 147 2.58 21.98 0.19
CA PRO A 147 2.94 20.68 -0.37
C PRO A 147 1.98 19.55 -0.01
N HIS A 148 0.80 19.81 0.57
CA HIS A 148 -0.08 18.79 1.11
C HIS A 148 -0.46 17.74 0.06
N GLY A 149 -0.91 18.15 -1.12
CA GLY A 149 -1.23 17.21 -2.21
C GLY A 149 -0.01 16.44 -2.72
N GLU A 150 1.17 17.09 -2.74
CA GLU A 150 2.45 16.45 -3.07
C GLU A 150 2.79 15.33 -2.07
N CYS A 151 2.65 15.61 -0.78
CA CYS A 151 2.87 14.61 0.27
C CYS A 151 1.91 13.44 0.15
N CYS A 152 0.62 13.70 -0.12
CA CYS A 152 -0.36 12.65 -0.34
C CYS A 152 0.00 11.77 -1.56
N ALA A 153 0.42 12.39 -2.66
CA ALA A 153 0.85 11.68 -3.86
C ALA A 153 2.12 10.86 -3.63
N GLY A 154 3.07 11.40 -2.87
CA GLY A 154 4.32 10.71 -2.49
C GLY A 154 4.05 9.45 -1.66
N ILE A 155 3.20 9.54 -0.63
CA ILE A 155 2.80 8.38 0.18
C ILE A 155 2.15 7.29 -0.68
N ILE A 156 1.32 7.68 -1.65
CA ILE A 156 0.67 6.74 -2.56
C ILE A 156 1.70 6.11 -3.49
N GLY A 157 2.52 6.93 -4.17
CA GLY A 157 3.18 6.49 -5.38
C GLY A 157 4.65 6.91 -5.56
N ALA A 158 5.37 7.38 -4.54
CA ALA A 158 6.81 7.61 -4.66
C ALA A 158 7.52 6.34 -5.17
N SER A 159 8.52 6.53 -6.03
CA SER A 159 9.25 5.41 -6.64
C SER A 159 10.08 4.67 -5.60
N HIS A 160 10.25 3.37 -5.75
CA HIS A 160 11.27 2.63 -5.00
C HIS A 160 12.62 2.83 -5.72
N ASN A 161 13.44 3.73 -5.20
CA ASN A 161 14.70 4.14 -5.81
C ASN A 161 15.72 4.56 -4.72
N ASN A 162 16.54 5.58 -4.97
CA ASN A 162 17.52 6.10 -4.01
C ASN A 162 17.18 7.53 -3.55
N LEU A 163 15.92 7.94 -3.66
CA LEU A 163 15.45 9.28 -3.35
C LEU A 163 14.31 9.24 -2.33
N GLY A 164 14.26 10.21 -1.41
CA GLY A 164 13.10 10.50 -0.57
C GLY A 164 12.52 9.29 0.17
N ILE A 165 11.28 9.00 -0.10
CA ILE A 165 10.43 8.01 0.58
C ILE A 165 10.02 6.87 -0.35
N ALA A 166 9.63 5.73 0.21
CA ALA A 166 8.97 4.66 -0.53
C ALA A 166 7.45 4.88 -0.59
N GLY A 167 6.87 4.89 -1.77
CA GLY A 167 5.41 4.91 -1.95
C GLY A 167 4.79 3.53 -1.73
N ILE A 168 3.52 3.51 -1.31
CA ILE A 168 2.77 2.26 -1.08
C ILE A 168 2.61 1.47 -2.39
N ALA A 169 2.31 2.18 -3.48
CA ALA A 169 2.09 1.60 -4.81
C ALA A 169 2.96 2.30 -5.87
N PRO A 170 4.28 2.04 -5.89
CA PRO A 170 5.26 2.80 -6.70
C PRO A 170 5.10 2.64 -8.20
N LEU A 171 4.25 1.75 -8.69
CA LEU A 171 4.02 1.55 -10.12
C LEU A 171 2.74 2.22 -10.64
N VAL A 172 1.87 2.75 -9.78
CA VAL A 172 0.63 3.40 -10.23
C VAL A 172 0.91 4.77 -10.85
N LYS A 173 -0.01 5.24 -11.65
CA LYS A 173 0.00 6.60 -12.20
C LYS A 173 -0.82 7.54 -11.33
N ILE A 174 -0.35 8.77 -11.18
CA ILE A 174 -0.99 9.82 -10.39
C ILE A 174 -1.65 10.83 -11.31
N VAL A 175 -2.93 11.11 -11.08
CA VAL A 175 -3.69 12.19 -11.73
C VAL A 175 -3.84 13.34 -10.73
N PRO A 176 -3.15 14.47 -10.91
CA PRO A 176 -3.25 15.60 -10.00
C PRO A 176 -4.55 16.38 -10.24
N VAL A 177 -5.29 16.67 -9.17
CA VAL A 177 -6.52 17.49 -9.27
C VAL A 177 -6.50 18.53 -8.15
N ASN A 178 -6.44 19.82 -8.53
CA ASN A 178 -6.36 20.91 -7.56
C ASN A 178 -7.72 21.58 -7.37
N ILE A 179 -8.35 21.36 -6.22
CA ILE A 179 -9.63 21.96 -5.84
C ILE A 179 -9.48 23.23 -4.96
N PHE A 180 -8.26 23.58 -4.54
CA PHE A 180 -8.02 24.71 -3.66
C PHE A 180 -7.88 26.05 -4.39
N TYR A 181 -7.77 26.03 -5.72
CA TYR A 181 -7.85 27.25 -6.53
C TYR A 181 -9.25 27.88 -6.46
N SER A 182 -10.30 27.05 -6.53
CA SER A 182 -11.69 27.50 -6.40
C SER A 182 -12.55 26.43 -5.73
N GLN A 183 -12.94 26.70 -4.49
CA GLN A 183 -13.58 25.75 -3.57
C GLN A 183 -15.12 25.79 -3.63
N SER A 184 -15.72 26.24 -4.73
CA SER A 184 -17.18 26.14 -4.86
C SER A 184 -17.60 24.68 -5.00
N SER A 185 -18.79 24.34 -4.50
CA SER A 185 -19.32 22.96 -4.60
C SER A 185 -19.42 22.47 -6.04
N SER A 186 -19.69 23.37 -7.00
CA SER A 186 -19.73 23.05 -8.42
C SER A 186 -18.34 22.72 -8.99
N ASN A 187 -17.30 23.44 -8.58
CA ASN A 187 -15.93 23.18 -9.00
C ASN A 187 -15.38 21.90 -8.37
N ILE A 188 -15.70 21.63 -7.10
CA ILE A 188 -15.33 20.37 -6.45
C ILE A 188 -16.05 19.18 -7.14
N ALA A 189 -17.32 19.32 -7.45
CA ALA A 189 -18.07 18.30 -8.22
C ALA A 189 -17.47 18.08 -9.61
N ALA A 190 -17.07 19.16 -10.31
CA ALA A 190 -16.38 19.06 -11.60
C ALA A 190 -15.03 18.34 -11.49
N ALA A 191 -14.27 18.58 -10.41
CA ALA A 191 -13.02 17.88 -10.13
C ALA A 191 -13.21 16.37 -9.95
N ILE A 192 -14.23 15.98 -9.19
CA ILE A 192 -14.56 14.57 -8.99
C ILE A 192 -15.02 13.91 -10.30
N ASN A 193 -15.85 14.60 -11.08
CA ASN A 193 -16.29 14.10 -12.38
C ASN A 193 -15.12 13.96 -13.34
N TYR A 194 -14.23 14.95 -13.44
CA TYR A 194 -13.00 14.83 -14.23
C TYR A 194 -12.18 13.60 -13.84
N ALA A 195 -12.03 13.33 -12.54
CA ALA A 195 -11.22 12.22 -12.07
C ALA A 195 -11.71 10.86 -12.58
N TRP A 196 -13.00 10.59 -12.54
CA TRP A 196 -13.55 9.29 -12.94
C TRP A 196 -13.87 9.19 -14.45
N ASP A 197 -14.28 10.27 -15.10
CA ASP A 197 -14.79 10.28 -16.49
C ASP A 197 -13.67 10.62 -17.48
N ASP A 198 -13.07 11.80 -17.37
CA ASP A 198 -12.04 12.26 -18.31
C ASP A 198 -10.67 11.59 -18.05
N ALA A 199 -10.24 11.51 -16.80
CA ALA A 199 -8.98 10.90 -16.44
C ALA A 199 -9.05 9.38 -16.31
N GLU A 200 -10.25 8.82 -16.20
CA GLU A 200 -10.51 7.37 -16.03
C GLU A 200 -9.74 6.79 -14.82
N ALA A 201 -9.75 7.50 -13.69
CA ALA A 201 -9.08 7.03 -12.48
C ALA A 201 -9.79 5.81 -11.88
N ASP A 202 -8.98 4.84 -11.42
CA ASP A 202 -9.50 3.66 -10.71
C ASP A 202 -9.80 3.95 -9.25
N VAL A 203 -8.96 4.80 -8.64
CA VAL A 203 -9.04 5.22 -7.24
C VAL A 203 -9.03 6.74 -7.16
N ILE A 204 -9.88 7.29 -6.30
CA ILE A 204 -9.96 8.72 -6.02
C ILE A 204 -9.63 8.94 -4.54
N SER A 205 -8.48 9.55 -4.28
CA SER A 205 -7.97 9.84 -2.94
C SER A 205 -8.25 11.28 -2.55
N ASN A 206 -8.85 11.49 -1.38
CA ASN A 206 -9.33 12.78 -0.90
C ASN A 206 -8.92 13.01 0.55
N SER A 207 -8.01 13.95 0.79
CA SER A 207 -7.54 14.33 2.12
C SER A 207 -8.07 15.73 2.53
N TRP A 208 -9.36 15.96 2.29
CA TRP A 208 -10.04 17.21 2.58
C TRP A 208 -11.47 16.97 3.08
N GLY A 209 -12.06 17.98 3.69
CA GLY A 209 -13.44 17.99 4.15
C GLY A 209 -14.08 19.36 3.93
N GLY A 210 -15.40 19.42 4.02
CA GLY A 210 -16.14 20.66 3.78
C GLY A 210 -17.59 20.60 4.25
N SER A 211 -18.37 21.60 3.84
CA SER A 211 -19.81 21.64 4.09
C SER A 211 -20.55 20.67 3.18
N VAL A 212 -21.67 20.14 3.66
CA VAL A 212 -22.56 19.26 2.88
C VAL A 212 -23.04 19.97 1.61
N ALA A 213 -22.92 19.30 0.48
CA ALA A 213 -23.36 19.80 -0.80
C ALA A 213 -23.84 18.66 -1.72
N ASP A 214 -25.05 18.77 -2.24
CA ASP A 214 -25.66 17.74 -3.10
C ASP A 214 -24.89 17.53 -4.40
N ALA A 215 -24.29 18.58 -4.96
CA ALA A 215 -23.47 18.47 -6.17
C ALA A 215 -22.25 17.56 -5.95
N ILE A 216 -21.60 17.69 -4.79
CA ILE A 216 -20.44 16.85 -4.41
C ILE A 216 -20.91 15.41 -4.18
N THR A 217 -21.99 15.22 -3.42
CA THR A 217 -22.58 13.90 -3.18
C THR A 217 -22.96 13.19 -4.49
N SER A 218 -23.58 13.92 -5.43
CA SER A 218 -23.95 13.40 -6.75
C SER A 218 -22.70 12.98 -7.55
N ALA A 219 -21.64 13.80 -7.58
CA ALA A 219 -20.40 13.48 -8.30
C ALA A 219 -19.70 12.24 -7.71
N ILE A 220 -19.66 12.11 -6.38
CA ILE A 220 -19.13 10.92 -5.69
C ILE A 220 -19.93 9.67 -6.08
N ASN A 221 -21.26 9.75 -6.07
CA ASN A 221 -22.12 8.62 -6.46
C ASN A 221 -21.92 8.23 -7.92
N ASN A 222 -21.76 9.20 -8.82
CA ASN A 222 -21.47 8.93 -10.24
C ASN A 222 -20.11 8.22 -10.39
N ALA A 223 -19.06 8.69 -9.72
CA ALA A 223 -17.75 8.03 -9.73
C ALA A 223 -17.84 6.57 -9.26
N ARG A 224 -18.60 6.33 -8.20
CA ARG A 224 -18.79 5.00 -7.60
C ARG A 224 -19.66 4.06 -8.43
N THR A 225 -20.48 4.55 -9.33
CA THR A 225 -21.38 3.73 -10.16
C THR A 225 -20.91 3.60 -11.59
N ASN A 226 -20.39 4.67 -12.18
CA ASN A 226 -20.10 4.74 -13.61
C ASN A 226 -18.61 4.62 -13.93
N GLY A 227 -17.73 4.95 -12.98
CA GLY A 227 -16.29 4.86 -13.19
C GLY A 227 -15.83 3.44 -13.54
N ARG A 228 -14.64 3.31 -14.11
CA ARG A 228 -14.04 2.02 -14.51
C ARG A 228 -14.96 1.20 -15.42
N GLY A 229 -15.63 1.86 -16.38
CA GLY A 229 -16.54 1.19 -17.31
C GLY A 229 -17.78 0.59 -16.63
N GLY A 230 -18.26 1.18 -15.55
CA GLY A 230 -19.45 0.73 -14.79
C GLY A 230 -19.14 -0.17 -13.60
N LEU A 231 -17.85 -0.49 -13.32
CA LEU A 231 -17.43 -1.21 -12.12
C LEU A 231 -17.39 -0.31 -10.88
N GLY A 232 -17.36 0.99 -11.07
CA GLY A 232 -17.23 2.01 -10.03
C GLY A 232 -15.79 2.27 -9.59
N CYS A 233 -15.44 3.53 -9.32
CA CYS A 233 -14.19 3.90 -8.71
C CYS A 233 -14.18 3.58 -7.22
N VAL A 234 -13.00 3.28 -6.68
CA VAL A 234 -12.76 3.26 -5.24
C VAL A 234 -12.57 4.70 -4.78
N VAL A 235 -13.50 5.22 -3.97
CA VAL A 235 -13.45 6.60 -3.47
C VAL A 235 -13.11 6.59 -1.98
N VAL A 236 -11.97 7.19 -1.63
CA VAL A 236 -11.40 7.20 -0.27
C VAL A 236 -11.37 8.62 0.26
N PHE A 237 -11.79 8.80 1.51
CA PHE A 237 -11.72 10.08 2.23
C PHE A 237 -11.05 9.94 3.59
N ALA A 238 -10.24 10.92 3.96
CA ALA A 238 -9.87 11.11 5.36
C ALA A 238 -11.13 11.42 6.19
N ALA A 239 -11.28 10.78 7.36
CA ALA A 239 -12.46 10.94 8.22
C ALA A 239 -12.55 12.35 8.85
N GLY A 240 -11.43 13.07 8.92
CA GLY A 240 -11.30 14.41 9.49
C GLY A 240 -10.48 14.44 10.77
N ASN A 241 -10.06 15.66 11.15
CA ASN A 241 -9.09 15.92 12.22
C ASN A 241 -9.72 16.69 13.42
N SER A 242 -11.01 16.56 13.63
CA SER A 242 -11.72 17.30 14.68
C SER A 242 -11.69 16.60 16.05
N GLY A 243 -11.24 15.34 16.13
CA GLY A 243 -11.38 14.53 17.34
C GLY A 243 -12.84 14.20 17.70
N SER A 244 -13.78 14.56 16.83
CA SER A 244 -15.23 14.41 17.02
C SER A 244 -15.86 13.60 15.88
N SER A 245 -17.05 14.00 15.37
CA SER A 245 -17.74 13.28 14.29
C SER A 245 -17.00 13.34 12.96
N VAL A 246 -17.22 12.33 12.13
CA VAL A 246 -16.71 12.24 10.75
C VAL A 246 -17.19 13.43 9.93
N SER A 247 -16.30 14.02 9.15
CA SER A 247 -16.59 15.19 8.31
C SER A 247 -17.14 14.76 6.94
N PHE A 248 -18.04 15.58 6.36
CA PHE A 248 -18.41 15.46 4.96
C PHE A 248 -17.18 15.83 4.09
N PRO A 249 -16.90 15.11 2.98
CA PRO A 249 -17.71 14.06 2.31
C PRO A 249 -17.45 12.60 2.78
N ALA A 250 -16.63 12.37 3.81
CA ALA A 250 -16.39 11.01 4.32
C ALA A 250 -17.66 10.34 4.89
N THR A 251 -18.72 11.13 5.14
CA THR A 251 -20.05 10.65 5.56
C THR A 251 -20.94 10.18 4.41
N VAL A 252 -20.52 10.34 3.15
CA VAL A 252 -21.30 9.88 2.00
C VAL A 252 -21.30 8.35 1.98
N ASN A 253 -22.47 7.76 1.86
CA ASN A 253 -22.61 6.31 1.87
C ASN A 253 -21.80 5.66 0.75
N GLY A 254 -21.02 4.65 1.09
CA GLY A 254 -20.24 3.82 0.17
C GLY A 254 -18.89 4.42 -0.26
N VAL A 255 -18.44 5.55 0.31
CA VAL A 255 -17.03 5.91 0.30
C VAL A 255 -16.28 5.11 1.37
N ILE A 256 -14.98 5.04 1.28
CA ILE A 256 -14.11 4.48 2.32
C ILE A 256 -13.62 5.64 3.19
N ALA A 257 -14.16 5.75 4.40
CA ALA A 257 -13.73 6.72 5.39
C ALA A 257 -12.59 6.15 6.25
N VAL A 258 -11.46 6.85 6.32
CA VAL A 258 -10.24 6.39 6.99
C VAL A 258 -9.92 7.27 8.18
N GLY A 259 -9.89 6.67 9.38
CA GLY A 259 -9.42 7.29 10.61
C GLY A 259 -7.90 7.13 10.80
N ALA A 260 -7.36 7.69 11.89
CA ALA A 260 -5.93 7.70 12.16
C ALA A 260 -5.59 7.04 13.51
N VAL A 261 -4.60 6.15 13.50
CA VAL A 261 -3.94 5.63 14.70
C VAL A 261 -2.47 6.03 14.71
N ASP A 262 -1.88 6.08 15.90
CA ASP A 262 -0.47 6.36 16.05
C ASP A 262 0.42 5.12 15.83
N LYS A 263 1.73 5.28 15.99
CA LYS A 263 2.73 4.22 15.87
C LYS A 263 2.59 3.07 16.89
N ASN A 264 1.70 3.22 17.87
CA ASN A 264 1.39 2.21 18.89
C ASN A 264 0.00 1.60 18.70
N GLY A 265 -0.72 1.98 17.64
CA GLY A 265 -2.08 1.53 17.38
C GLY A 265 -3.16 2.25 18.20
N ALA A 266 -2.78 3.26 18.98
CA ALA A 266 -3.74 4.07 19.71
C ALA A 266 -4.42 5.07 18.78
N LEU A 267 -5.73 5.28 18.97
CA LEU A 267 -6.47 6.26 18.18
C LEU A 267 -5.91 7.67 18.41
N CYS A 268 -5.49 8.32 17.33
CA CYS A 268 -5.01 9.70 17.40
C CYS A 268 -6.08 10.63 17.98
N SER A 269 -5.68 11.56 18.84
CA SER A 269 -6.61 12.48 19.52
C SER A 269 -7.43 13.34 18.54
N TYR A 270 -6.82 13.71 17.43
CA TYR A 270 -7.46 14.48 16.36
C TYR A 270 -8.34 13.63 15.43
N SER A 271 -8.15 12.29 15.38
CA SER A 271 -8.92 11.44 14.47
C SER A 271 -10.41 11.57 14.73
N ALA A 272 -11.18 11.80 13.67
CA ALA A 272 -12.64 11.80 13.78
C ALA A 272 -13.15 10.39 14.16
N ARG A 273 -14.33 10.34 14.73
CA ARG A 273 -14.98 9.13 15.27
C ARG A 273 -16.42 9.07 14.80
N GLY A 274 -16.86 7.85 14.47
CA GLY A 274 -18.23 7.62 14.01
C GLY A 274 -18.39 6.25 13.39
N SER A 275 -19.64 5.86 13.19
CA SER A 275 -20.03 4.60 12.55
C SER A 275 -19.68 4.56 11.05
N GLU A 276 -19.36 5.71 10.47
CA GLU A 276 -18.98 5.88 9.06
C GLU A 276 -17.56 5.43 8.78
N ILE A 277 -16.71 5.32 9.82
CA ILE A 277 -15.31 4.89 9.65
C ILE A 277 -15.28 3.41 9.26
N ASN A 278 -14.65 3.14 8.12
CA ASN A 278 -14.48 1.79 7.60
C ASN A 278 -13.19 1.12 8.09
N LEU A 279 -12.12 1.91 8.25
CA LEU A 279 -10.81 1.45 8.70
C LEU A 279 -10.00 2.61 9.29
N VAL A 280 -8.88 2.26 9.91
CA VAL A 280 -7.88 3.22 10.38
C VAL A 280 -6.54 2.92 9.73
N ALA A 281 -5.71 3.95 9.57
CA ALA A 281 -4.35 3.82 9.07
C ALA A 281 -3.35 4.47 10.05
N PRO A 282 -2.11 3.96 10.11
CA PRO A 282 -1.05 4.60 10.87
C PRO A 282 -0.79 6.01 10.35
N SER A 283 -0.70 6.98 11.26
CA SER A 283 -0.49 8.39 10.97
C SER A 283 0.35 9.03 12.07
N GLY A 284 0.94 10.18 11.81
CA GLY A 284 1.73 10.89 12.80
C GLY A 284 0.87 11.33 14.00
N ALA A 285 1.32 11.06 15.21
CA ALA A 285 0.85 11.82 16.35
C ALA A 285 1.31 13.27 16.16
N LEU A 286 0.39 14.23 16.32
CA LEU A 286 0.76 15.65 16.39
C LEU A 286 1.35 15.85 17.80
N ASP A 287 2.56 15.37 18.03
CA ASP A 287 3.36 15.72 19.19
C ASP A 287 3.96 17.11 18.90
N TYR A 288 3.21 18.15 19.26
CA TYR A 288 3.72 19.52 19.36
C TYR A 288 4.28 19.77 20.75
#